data_eefbed78f999e0a182d38dc5497e5431
#
_entry.id   eefbed78f999e0a182d38dc5497e5431
#
_cell.length_a   1.000
_cell.length_b   1.000
_cell.length_c   1.000
_cell.angle_alpha   90.00
_cell.angle_beta   90.00
_cell.angle_gamma   90.00
#
_symmetry.space_group_name_H-M   'P 1'
#
loop_
_entity.id
_entity.type
_entity.pdbx_description
1 polymer ?
#
loop_
_entity_poly.entity_id
_entity_poly.type
_entity_poly.pdbx_seq_one_letter_code
_entity_poly.pdbx_strand_id
1 'polypeptide(L)'
;MVDKRPLIAHIIYKLDYGGLENGVVNLINRMPASDWRHCIICMTDFTEFRQRILRTDVEIYALNKPAGKALGTYVQLWRLLRRIRPDIVHTRNLATLEGQVPAFFAGIKGRVHGEHGWDMANLSGGNQRHRWLRKLIRPFVQQYIALSRDLQAYLERSIGVDSTRLTQIYNGVD
;
A
#
# COMPACT_ATOMS: atom_id res chain seq x y z
N MET A 1 -1.60 7.41 -28.63
CA MET A 1 -1.96 6.00 -28.30
C MET A 1 -2.14 5.91 -26.79
N VAL A 2 -3.21 5.28 -26.32
CA VAL A 2 -3.39 5.03 -24.88
C VAL A 2 -2.42 3.94 -24.45
N ASP A 3 -1.64 4.20 -23.39
CA ASP A 3 -0.71 3.21 -22.82
C ASP A 3 -1.51 2.04 -22.24
N LYS A 4 -1.32 0.84 -22.76
CA LYS A 4 -2.06 -0.37 -22.39
C LYS A 4 -1.44 -1.14 -21.22
N ARG A 5 -0.23 -0.75 -20.78
CA ARG A 5 0.43 -1.41 -19.65
C ARG A 5 -0.38 -1.17 -18.37
N PRO A 6 -0.61 -2.20 -17.55
CA PRO A 6 -1.33 -2.02 -16.29
C PRO A 6 -0.57 -1.06 -15.36
N LEU A 7 -1.33 -0.22 -14.65
CA LEU A 7 -0.82 0.76 -13.69
C LEU A 7 -0.99 0.24 -12.26
N ILE A 8 0.10 0.21 -11.52
CA ILE A 8 0.14 -0.09 -10.08
C ILE A 8 0.30 1.21 -9.29
N ALA A 9 -0.67 1.55 -8.46
CA ALA A 9 -0.58 2.66 -7.52
C ALA A 9 -0.11 2.15 -6.15
N HIS A 10 1.10 2.53 -5.75
CA HIS A 10 1.66 2.22 -4.43
C HIS A 10 1.27 3.30 -3.44
N ILE A 11 0.41 2.97 -2.48
CA ILE A 11 0.02 3.91 -1.42
C ILE A 11 0.91 3.66 -0.20
N ILE A 12 1.68 4.66 0.18
CA ILE A 12 2.57 4.67 1.34
C ILE A 12 2.31 5.89 2.22
N TYR A 13 2.74 5.84 3.47
CA TYR A 13 2.51 6.96 4.38
C TYR A 13 3.34 8.18 3.95
N LYS A 14 4.62 8.00 3.75
CA LYS A 14 5.59 9.00 3.28
C LYS A 14 6.63 8.31 2.40
N LEU A 15 7.19 9.00 1.42
CA LEU A 15 8.35 8.48 0.69
C LEU A 15 9.61 9.13 1.26
N ASP A 16 10.27 8.42 2.17
CA ASP A 16 11.44 8.89 2.92
C ASP A 16 12.45 7.74 3.08
N TYR A 17 13.48 7.95 3.88
CA TYR A 17 14.50 6.94 4.17
C TYR A 17 13.91 5.87 5.11
N GLY A 18 13.64 4.69 4.59
CA GLY A 18 13.08 3.56 5.34
C GLY A 18 13.13 2.25 4.56
N GLY A 19 13.04 1.14 5.28
CA GLY A 19 13.10 -0.20 4.66
C GLY A 19 11.92 -0.49 3.73
N LEU A 20 10.73 -0.05 4.11
CA LEU A 20 9.52 -0.20 3.30
C LEU A 20 9.63 0.60 2.00
N GLU A 21 10.04 1.85 2.10
CA GLU A 21 10.19 2.79 0.99
C GLU A 21 11.27 2.31 0.03
N ASN A 22 12.40 1.83 0.58
CA ASN A 22 13.46 1.21 -0.22
C ASN A 22 12.94 -0.03 -0.98
N GLY A 23 12.14 -0.87 -0.32
CA GLY A 23 11.49 -2.02 -0.97
C GLY A 23 10.57 -1.61 -2.12
N VAL A 24 9.81 -0.51 -1.98
CA VAL A 24 8.95 0.02 -3.05
C VAL A 24 9.79 0.51 -4.23
N VAL A 25 10.83 1.29 -3.95
CA VAL A 25 11.72 1.82 -5.00
C VAL A 25 12.44 0.70 -5.72
N ASN A 26 12.97 -0.29 -5.00
CA ASN A 26 13.63 -1.45 -5.61
C ASN A 26 12.65 -2.25 -6.48
N LEU A 27 11.42 -2.47 -6.01
CA LEU A 27 10.39 -3.14 -6.80
C LEU A 27 10.14 -2.41 -8.12
N ILE A 28 9.91 -1.09 -8.05
CA ILE A 28 9.65 -0.24 -9.22
C ILE A 28 10.83 -0.28 -10.20
N ASN A 29 12.05 -0.16 -9.70
CA ASN A 29 13.25 -0.13 -10.54
C ASN A 29 13.55 -1.48 -11.20
N ARG A 30 13.16 -2.61 -10.59
CA ARG A 30 13.40 -3.97 -11.10
C ARG A 30 12.30 -4.50 -12.00
N MET A 31 11.06 -4.02 -11.87
CA MET A 31 9.97 -4.47 -12.74
C MET A 31 10.15 -3.93 -14.16
N PRO A 32 9.97 -4.78 -15.20
CA PRO A 32 10.15 -4.36 -16.58
C PRO A 32 9.26 -3.17 -16.95
N ALA A 33 9.88 -2.11 -17.46
CA ALA A 33 9.14 -0.92 -17.88
C ALA A 33 8.26 -1.18 -19.11
N SER A 34 8.55 -2.25 -19.88
CA SER A 34 7.71 -2.71 -20.98
C SER A 34 6.35 -3.22 -20.55
N ASP A 35 6.26 -3.76 -19.33
CA ASP A 35 5.11 -4.55 -18.89
C ASP A 35 4.23 -3.79 -17.89
N TRP A 36 4.85 -2.92 -17.08
CA TRP A 36 4.19 -2.28 -15.93
C TRP A 36 4.44 -0.79 -15.86
N ARG A 37 3.40 -0.05 -15.51
CA ARG A 37 3.50 1.35 -15.06
C ARG A 37 3.33 1.42 -13.55
N HIS A 38 3.95 2.41 -12.96
CA HIS A 38 3.86 2.64 -11.52
C HIS A 38 3.56 4.10 -11.22
N CYS A 39 2.83 4.34 -10.12
CA CYS A 39 2.81 5.63 -9.45
C CYS A 39 2.91 5.41 -7.94
N ILE A 40 3.39 6.43 -7.23
CA ILE A 40 3.45 6.45 -5.78
C ILE A 40 2.48 7.50 -5.27
N ILE A 41 1.66 7.13 -4.30
CA ILE A 41 0.76 8.06 -3.61
C ILE A 41 1.17 8.11 -2.14
N CYS A 42 1.76 9.23 -1.73
CA CYS A 42 2.12 9.50 -0.36
C CYS A 42 0.92 10.08 0.38
N MET A 43 0.54 9.50 1.53
CA MET A 43 -0.52 10.07 2.35
C MET A 43 -0.11 11.47 2.87
N THR A 44 1.14 11.64 3.25
CA THR A 44 1.71 12.93 3.61
C THR A 44 2.48 13.55 2.45
N ASP A 45 3.79 13.46 2.45
CA ASP A 45 4.69 14.08 1.48
C ASP A 45 5.80 13.10 1.05
N PHE A 46 6.77 13.60 0.32
CA PHE A 46 7.97 12.88 -0.09
C PHE A 46 9.21 13.77 0.03
N THR A 47 10.37 13.11 0.19
CA THR A 47 11.67 13.78 0.32
C THR A 47 12.51 13.56 -0.96
N GLU A 48 13.77 13.97 -0.88
CA GLU A 48 14.76 13.71 -1.92
C GLU A 48 15.01 12.21 -2.17
N PHE A 49 14.54 11.34 -1.27
CA PHE A 49 14.57 9.89 -1.46
C PHE A 49 13.95 9.44 -2.79
N ARG A 50 13.02 10.22 -3.34
CA ARG A 50 12.44 10.01 -4.70
C ARG A 50 13.48 9.89 -5.81
N GLN A 51 14.68 10.50 -5.64
CA GLN A 51 15.77 10.45 -6.63
C GLN A 51 16.34 9.04 -6.83
N ARG A 52 16.05 8.11 -5.91
CA ARG A 52 16.41 6.69 -6.06
C ARG A 52 15.52 5.93 -7.06
N ILE A 53 14.42 6.53 -7.51
CA ILE A 53 13.59 5.97 -8.58
C ILE A 53 14.29 6.29 -9.90
N LEU A 54 14.79 5.23 -10.56
CA LEU A 54 15.54 5.34 -11.81
C LEU A 54 14.63 5.51 -13.03
N ARG A 55 13.37 5.18 -12.91
CA ARG A 55 12.37 5.24 -13.96
C ARG A 55 11.79 6.66 -14.09
N THR A 56 11.77 7.20 -15.29
CA THR A 56 11.25 8.55 -15.59
C THR A 56 9.73 8.59 -15.80
N ASP A 57 9.08 7.43 -15.97
CA ASP A 57 7.64 7.29 -16.19
C ASP A 57 6.83 7.09 -14.90
N VAL A 58 7.43 7.31 -13.72
CA VAL A 58 6.78 7.15 -12.41
C VAL A 58 6.32 8.50 -11.87
N GLU A 59 5.02 8.65 -11.73
CA GLU A 59 4.43 9.84 -11.09
C GLU A 59 4.35 9.67 -9.57
N ILE A 60 4.60 10.76 -8.83
CA ILE A 60 4.51 10.77 -7.37
C ILE A 60 3.50 11.84 -6.95
N TYR A 61 2.53 11.44 -6.15
CA TYR A 61 1.47 12.32 -5.62
C TYR A 61 1.61 12.45 -4.11
N ALA A 62 1.52 13.66 -3.58
CA ALA A 62 1.42 13.94 -2.15
C ALA A 62 0.01 14.41 -1.82
N LEU A 63 -0.63 13.76 -0.84
CA LEU A 63 -1.97 14.15 -0.38
C LEU A 63 -1.92 15.16 0.76
N ASN A 64 -0.72 15.40 1.33
CA ASN A 64 -0.47 16.36 2.42
C ASN A 64 -1.44 16.16 3.60
N LYS A 65 -1.65 14.91 3.98
CA LYS A 65 -2.53 14.54 5.09
C LYS A 65 -2.10 15.25 6.37
N PRO A 66 -2.97 16.08 6.98
CA PRO A 66 -2.66 16.69 8.27
C PRO A 66 -2.60 15.64 9.38
N ALA A 67 -2.00 16.00 10.51
CA ALA A 67 -1.99 15.14 11.70
C ALA A 67 -3.43 14.83 12.17
N GLY A 68 -3.65 13.64 12.69
CA GLY A 68 -4.93 13.18 13.20
C GLY A 68 -5.89 12.64 12.13
N LYS A 69 -7.19 12.73 12.43
CA LYS A 69 -8.25 12.25 11.53
C LYS A 69 -8.47 13.24 10.40
N ALA A 70 -8.26 12.81 9.17
CA ALA A 70 -8.38 13.64 7.98
C ALA A 70 -9.27 12.98 6.92
N LEU A 71 -10.58 12.96 7.14
CA LEU A 71 -11.54 12.37 6.19
C LEU A 71 -11.42 13.00 4.80
N GLY A 72 -11.13 14.29 4.72
CA GLY A 72 -10.91 15.00 3.45
C GLY A 72 -9.78 14.38 2.61
N THR A 73 -8.72 13.84 3.25
CA THR A 73 -7.63 13.17 2.53
C THR A 73 -8.10 11.90 1.82
N TYR A 74 -9.01 11.13 2.41
CA TYR A 74 -9.56 9.93 1.76
C TYR A 74 -10.49 10.26 0.59
N VAL A 75 -11.22 11.38 0.68
CA VAL A 75 -11.99 11.92 -0.47
C VAL A 75 -11.04 12.38 -1.58
N GLN A 76 -9.94 13.05 -1.22
CA GLN A 76 -8.90 13.45 -2.18
C GLN A 76 -8.26 12.22 -2.83
N LEU A 77 -7.93 11.18 -2.05
CA LEU A 77 -7.41 9.90 -2.56
C LEU A 77 -8.42 9.25 -3.52
N TRP A 78 -9.69 9.18 -3.15
CA TRP A 78 -10.73 8.64 -4.02
C TRP A 78 -10.82 9.39 -5.36
N ARG A 79 -10.81 10.74 -5.35
CA ARG A 79 -10.82 11.56 -6.56
C ARG A 79 -9.59 11.31 -7.42
N LEU A 80 -8.41 11.21 -6.80
CA LEU A 80 -7.16 10.90 -7.49
C LEU A 80 -7.24 9.53 -8.16
N LEU A 81 -7.65 8.48 -7.44
CA LEU A 81 -7.79 7.13 -7.96
C LEU A 81 -8.79 7.05 -9.12
N ARG A 82 -9.92 7.79 -9.02
CA ARG A 82 -10.89 7.92 -10.12
C ARG A 82 -10.31 8.59 -11.36
N ARG A 83 -9.37 9.52 -11.18
CA ARG A 83 -8.69 10.23 -12.27
C ARG A 83 -7.64 9.37 -12.96
N ILE A 84 -6.73 8.75 -12.19
CA ILE A 84 -5.61 7.99 -12.73
C ILE A 84 -5.98 6.54 -13.10
N ARG A 85 -7.07 6.02 -12.54
CA ARG A 85 -7.64 4.69 -12.82
C ARG A 85 -6.59 3.56 -12.82
N PRO A 86 -5.89 3.33 -11.71
CA PRO A 86 -4.94 2.23 -11.66
C PRO A 86 -5.65 0.88 -11.73
N ASP A 87 -4.98 -0.10 -12.30
CA ASP A 87 -5.46 -1.50 -12.33
C ASP A 87 -5.29 -2.15 -10.97
N ILE A 88 -4.20 -1.79 -10.25
CA ILE A 88 -3.88 -2.30 -8.92
C ILE A 88 -3.59 -1.14 -7.98
N VAL A 89 -4.18 -1.21 -6.79
CA VAL A 89 -3.81 -0.40 -5.61
C VAL A 89 -3.12 -1.31 -4.61
N HIS A 90 -1.91 -0.94 -4.21
CA HIS A 90 -1.14 -1.66 -3.21
C HIS A 90 -0.85 -0.73 -2.01
N THR A 91 -1.56 -0.95 -0.90
CA THR A 91 -1.32 -0.29 0.37
C THR A 91 -0.35 -1.08 1.24
N ARG A 92 0.40 -0.41 2.11
CA ARG A 92 1.41 -1.05 2.96
C ARG A 92 1.30 -0.59 4.41
N ASN A 93 1.33 -1.55 5.32
CA ASN A 93 1.18 -1.36 6.76
C ASN A 93 -0.13 -0.66 7.17
N LEU A 94 -0.40 -0.63 8.46
CA LEU A 94 -1.62 -0.07 9.03
C LEU A 94 -1.85 1.38 8.61
N ALA A 95 -0.79 2.17 8.49
CA ALA A 95 -0.86 3.61 8.19
C ALA A 95 -1.56 3.95 6.86
N THR A 96 -1.64 2.99 5.93
CA THR A 96 -2.30 3.18 4.63
C THR A 96 -3.45 2.21 4.36
N LEU A 97 -3.74 1.31 5.29
CA LEU A 97 -4.78 0.28 5.15
C LEU A 97 -6.15 0.88 4.80
N GLU A 98 -6.52 1.99 5.43
CA GLU A 98 -7.79 2.70 5.18
C GLU A 98 -7.91 3.18 3.72
N GLY A 99 -6.80 3.30 2.98
CA GLY A 99 -6.78 3.62 1.56
C GLY A 99 -7.46 2.56 0.67
N GLN A 100 -7.69 1.36 1.19
CA GLN A 100 -8.45 0.30 0.49
C GLN A 100 -9.92 0.66 0.30
N VAL A 101 -10.50 1.46 1.23
CA VAL A 101 -11.90 1.89 1.15
C VAL A 101 -12.13 2.83 -0.05
N PRO A 102 -11.41 3.95 -0.19
CA PRO A 102 -11.54 4.79 -1.39
C PRO A 102 -11.16 4.04 -2.68
N ALA A 103 -10.22 3.08 -2.64
CA ALA A 103 -9.90 2.26 -3.80
C ALA A 103 -11.09 1.38 -4.24
N PHE A 104 -11.79 0.77 -3.28
CA PHE A 104 -13.02 0.01 -3.54
C PHE A 104 -14.11 0.89 -4.18
N PHE A 105 -14.39 2.06 -3.59
CA PHE A 105 -15.41 2.98 -4.13
C PHE A 105 -14.98 3.67 -5.42
N ALA A 106 -13.68 3.67 -5.75
CA ALA A 106 -13.21 4.09 -7.07
C ALA A 106 -13.40 3.01 -8.16
N GLY A 107 -13.83 1.80 -7.77
CA GLY A 107 -14.08 0.69 -8.69
C GLY A 107 -12.84 -0.11 -9.06
N ILE A 108 -11.74 0.04 -8.30
CA ILE A 108 -10.48 -0.67 -8.57
C ILE A 108 -10.62 -2.12 -8.11
N LYS A 109 -10.38 -3.06 -9.04
CA LYS A 109 -10.52 -4.50 -8.77
C LYS A 109 -9.29 -5.08 -8.10
N GLY A 110 -8.08 -4.72 -8.54
CA GLY A 110 -6.83 -5.19 -7.93
C GLY A 110 -6.51 -4.43 -6.65
N ARG A 111 -6.94 -4.93 -5.48
CA ARG A 111 -6.72 -4.28 -4.18
C ARG A 111 -5.87 -5.17 -3.29
N VAL A 112 -4.59 -4.81 -3.17
CA VAL A 112 -3.57 -5.56 -2.44
C VAL A 112 -3.17 -4.80 -1.18
N HIS A 113 -2.98 -5.50 -0.08
CA HIS A 113 -2.45 -4.94 1.17
C HIS A 113 -1.27 -5.77 1.67
N GLY A 114 -0.14 -5.11 1.91
CA GLY A 114 1.06 -5.72 2.47
C GLY A 114 1.28 -5.34 3.94
N GLU A 115 1.45 -6.33 4.80
CA GLU A 115 1.94 -6.14 6.17
C GLU A 115 3.45 -6.40 6.19
N HIS A 116 4.23 -5.31 6.36
CA HIS A 116 5.69 -5.29 6.26
C HIS A 116 6.42 -5.39 7.60
N GLY A 117 5.71 -5.45 8.70
CA GLY A 117 6.26 -5.55 10.04
C GLY A 117 5.25 -5.19 11.11
N TRP A 118 5.64 -5.42 12.36
CA TRP A 118 4.87 -4.96 13.50
C TRP A 118 5.09 -3.45 13.67
N ASP A 119 4.02 -2.69 13.86
CA ASP A 119 4.16 -1.29 14.28
C ASP A 119 4.97 -1.25 15.59
N MET A 120 5.95 -0.34 15.70
CA MET A 120 6.79 -0.18 16.90
C MET A 120 5.95 -0.03 18.19
N ALA A 121 4.76 0.54 18.07
CA ALA A 121 3.79 0.66 19.16
C ALA A 121 2.98 -0.63 19.44
N ASN A 122 3.21 -1.71 18.67
CA ASN A 122 2.40 -2.91 18.72
C ASN A 122 3.21 -4.19 18.44
N LEU A 123 4.40 -4.27 19.02
CA LEU A 123 5.35 -5.39 18.85
C LEU A 123 4.75 -6.78 19.19
N SER A 124 3.60 -6.84 19.81
CA SER A 124 2.91 -8.09 20.17
C SER A 124 1.54 -8.28 19.50
N GLY A 125 1.12 -7.41 18.60
CA GLY A 125 -0.21 -7.49 17.97
C GLY A 125 -1.37 -7.19 18.96
N GLY A 126 -1.08 -6.73 20.18
CA GLY A 126 -2.03 -6.58 21.27
C GLY A 126 -2.95 -5.35 21.20
N ASN A 127 -2.71 -4.40 20.32
CA ASN A 127 -3.54 -3.20 20.23
C ASN A 127 -4.91 -3.53 19.62
N GLN A 128 -5.93 -3.59 20.47
CA GLN A 128 -7.30 -3.94 20.06
C GLN A 128 -7.88 -2.99 19.00
N ARG A 129 -7.53 -1.69 19.03
CA ARG A 129 -7.99 -0.70 18.05
C ARG A 129 -7.43 -1.03 16.65
N HIS A 130 -6.14 -1.38 16.57
CA HIS A 130 -5.48 -1.77 15.32
C HIS A 130 -6.05 -3.09 14.76
N ARG A 131 -6.35 -4.06 15.65
CA ARG A 131 -7.04 -5.30 15.24
C ARG A 131 -8.45 -5.04 14.73
N TRP A 132 -9.19 -4.18 15.40
CA TRP A 132 -10.54 -3.79 14.99
C TRP A 132 -10.52 -3.11 13.64
N LEU A 133 -9.62 -2.16 13.44
CA LEU A 133 -9.46 -1.47 12.16
C LEU A 133 -9.15 -2.45 11.02
N ARG A 134 -8.21 -3.38 11.23
CA ARG A 134 -7.90 -4.43 10.23
C ARG A 134 -9.12 -5.28 9.91
N LYS A 135 -9.88 -5.69 10.91
CA LYS A 135 -11.12 -6.46 10.69
C LYS A 135 -12.18 -5.68 9.93
N LEU A 136 -12.34 -4.40 10.24
CA LEU A 136 -13.30 -3.52 9.57
C LEU A 136 -12.94 -3.30 8.10
N ILE A 137 -11.66 -3.13 7.79
CA ILE A 137 -11.19 -2.86 6.43
C ILE A 137 -11.01 -4.16 5.61
N ARG A 138 -10.87 -5.31 6.26
CA ARG A 138 -10.67 -6.61 5.59
C ARG A 138 -11.59 -6.89 4.39
N PRO A 139 -12.89 -6.57 4.40
CA PRO A 139 -13.76 -6.82 3.24
C PRO A 139 -13.36 -6.05 1.97
N PHE A 140 -12.68 -4.91 2.12
CA PHE A 140 -12.24 -4.06 1.02
C PHE A 140 -10.91 -4.49 0.40
N VAL A 141 -10.13 -5.34 1.06
CA VAL A 141 -8.87 -5.88 0.55
C VAL A 141 -9.17 -7.17 -0.22
N GLN A 142 -8.62 -7.30 -1.40
CA GLN A 142 -8.78 -8.52 -2.22
C GLN A 142 -7.68 -9.54 -1.93
N GLN A 143 -6.44 -9.09 -1.82
CA GLN A 143 -5.28 -9.93 -1.58
C GLN A 143 -4.38 -9.34 -0.50
N TYR A 144 -3.91 -10.19 0.40
CA TYR A 144 -2.95 -9.84 1.44
C TYR A 144 -1.56 -10.40 1.14
N ILE A 145 -0.52 -9.65 1.51
CA ILE A 145 0.87 -10.09 1.48
C ILE A 145 1.42 -9.98 2.91
N ALA A 146 1.91 -11.07 3.45
CA ALA A 146 2.61 -11.12 4.73
C ALA A 146 4.11 -11.33 4.51
N LEU A 147 4.96 -10.50 5.13
CA LEU A 147 6.41 -10.58 4.96
C LEU A 147 7.10 -11.57 5.90
N SER A 148 6.33 -12.18 6.80
CA SER A 148 6.82 -13.24 7.68
C SER A 148 5.72 -14.26 7.98
N ARG A 149 6.12 -15.43 8.46
CA ARG A 149 5.18 -16.47 8.92
C ARG A 149 4.37 -16.01 10.13
N ASP A 150 4.95 -15.21 11.02
CA ASP A 150 4.23 -14.68 12.18
C ASP A 150 3.14 -13.68 11.77
N LEU A 151 3.43 -12.80 10.80
CA LEU A 151 2.43 -11.91 10.21
C LEU A 151 1.33 -12.68 9.48
N GLN A 152 1.70 -13.74 8.75
CA GLN A 152 0.73 -14.63 8.12
C GLN A 152 -0.21 -15.24 9.18
N ALA A 153 0.35 -15.87 10.20
CA ALA A 153 -0.43 -16.48 11.29
C ALA A 153 -1.32 -15.46 12.01
N TYR A 154 -0.83 -14.24 12.22
CA TYR A 154 -1.61 -13.14 12.79
C TYR A 154 -2.80 -12.75 11.91
N LEU A 155 -2.58 -12.57 10.60
CA LEU A 155 -3.64 -12.21 9.65
C LEU A 155 -4.71 -13.30 9.58
N GLU A 156 -4.31 -14.57 9.56
CA GLU A 156 -5.25 -15.71 9.55
C GLU A 156 -6.01 -15.82 10.87
N ARG A 157 -5.29 -15.94 12.00
CA ARG A 157 -5.89 -16.30 13.29
C ARG A 157 -6.55 -15.12 14.00
N SER A 158 -5.92 -13.93 13.95
CA SER A 158 -6.37 -12.76 14.72
C SER A 158 -7.26 -11.82 13.94
N ILE A 159 -7.01 -11.67 12.63
CA ILE A 159 -7.79 -10.80 11.74
C ILE A 159 -8.86 -11.59 10.99
N GLY A 160 -8.65 -12.89 10.77
CA GLY A 160 -9.57 -13.78 10.07
C GLY A 160 -9.51 -13.59 8.55
N VAL A 161 -8.31 -13.35 8.02
CA VAL A 161 -8.08 -13.35 6.57
C VAL A 161 -8.11 -14.78 6.08
N ASP A 162 -8.85 -15.02 5.00
CA ASP A 162 -8.90 -16.33 4.36
C ASP A 162 -7.54 -16.67 3.72
N SER A 163 -7.07 -17.90 3.90
CA SER A 163 -5.79 -18.36 3.36
C SER A 163 -5.69 -18.25 1.84
N THR A 164 -6.82 -18.36 1.12
CA THR A 164 -6.87 -18.18 -0.34
C THR A 164 -6.59 -16.76 -0.79
N ARG A 165 -6.72 -15.81 0.14
CA ARG A 165 -6.49 -14.37 -0.07
C ARG A 165 -5.19 -13.89 0.58
N LEU A 166 -4.32 -14.78 1.03
CA LEU A 166 -3.12 -14.46 1.78
C LEU A 166 -1.91 -15.17 1.17
N THR A 167 -0.91 -14.40 0.78
CA THR A 167 0.36 -14.89 0.27
C THR A 167 1.48 -14.46 1.18
N GLN A 168 2.37 -15.36 1.55
CA GLN A 168 3.57 -15.04 2.30
C GLN A 168 4.74 -14.85 1.32
N ILE A 169 5.38 -13.68 1.39
CA ILE A 169 6.54 -13.33 0.57
C ILE A 169 7.57 -12.69 1.50
N TYR A 170 8.76 -13.28 1.61
CA TYR A 170 9.85 -12.67 2.37
C TYR A 170 10.37 -11.40 1.70
N ASN A 171 10.80 -10.42 2.50
CA ASN A 171 11.58 -9.32 1.98
C ASN A 171 12.85 -9.85 1.33
N GLY A 172 13.05 -9.50 0.07
CA GLY A 172 14.36 -9.66 -0.56
C GLY A 172 15.34 -8.71 0.15
N VAL A 173 16.38 -9.26 0.74
CA VAL A 173 17.58 -8.51 1.16
C VAL A 173 18.58 -8.60 0.01
N ASP A 174 19.10 -7.44 -0.40
CA ASP A 174 20.27 -7.37 -1.28
C ASP A 174 21.52 -7.54 -0.45
#